data_94fe7932184c6e069dc87f482182d26b
#
_entry.id   94fe7932184c6e069dc87f482182d26b
#
_cell.length_a   1.000
_cell.length_b   1.000
_cell.length_c   1.000
_cell.angle_alpha   90.00
_cell.angle_beta   90.00
_cell.angle_gamma   90.00
#
_symmetry.space_group_name_H-M   'P 1'
#
loop_
_entity.id
_entity.type
_entity.pdbx_description
1 polymer ?
#
loop_
_entity_poly.entity_id
_entity_poly.type
_entity_poly.pdbx_seq_one_letter_code
_entity_poly.pdbx_strand_id
1 'polypeptide(L)'
;MKSLIIATMLMLSVNVGAQPSIDTLSVAAPTDTAQTNKENKLVIDLDFLTRGELRKGGLSKDEGADDQATFVIARTLLGIGYQRPGLIAHATAQHSGVWGSNETNSFNIYEAWVDLNTKNGFFAKVGRQSLSYDDQRIFGSDDWAMTAMSHDALKLGYEGHGHKLHIIGAFNQNIANIDGGGTYFTGGLQPYKAMETVWYHYDVKKIPIGISLLFTNIGMQSDKEYKDTCTFQQQLFGTYIDYHTKKLTAEAAFYYQTGKEEHGIPIDAWMASGKVTYKHNDDLTLYGGYDYLSGDKNFAVPAKGQMGMPQHKKVKGFSSIYGSHHKFYGAMDFFYLSNYYGGFTPGLQNIYLGTKYSPVKKLTIDLSYHYLLTATQLKNDVNKSLGHEVEAAVTYQLMKDASLSAGYSFMRGTDTMVALKRTNDNRQLQWAWIMLSVSPKLLSTIW
;
A
#
# COMPACT_ATOMS: atom_id res chain seq x y z
N MET A 1 -15.28 -1.31 -25.87
CA MET A 1 -15.00 -0.03 -25.20
C MET A 1 -15.75 0.20 -23.88
N LYS A 2 -16.74 -0.62 -23.49
CA LYS A 2 -17.44 -0.49 -22.18
C LYS A 2 -16.84 -1.35 -21.05
N SER A 3 -16.01 -2.33 -21.36
CA SER A 3 -15.45 -3.24 -20.35
C SER A 3 -14.14 -2.77 -19.70
N LEU A 4 -13.45 -1.81 -20.28
CA LEU A 4 -12.15 -1.32 -19.77
C LEU A 4 -12.30 -0.26 -18.67
N ILE A 5 -13.47 0.38 -18.57
CA ILE A 5 -13.74 1.43 -17.58
C ILE A 5 -14.08 0.85 -16.19
N ILE A 6 -14.57 -0.39 -16.13
CA ILE A 6 -14.97 -1.05 -14.87
C ILE A 6 -13.78 -1.54 -14.05
N ALA A 7 -12.71 -1.98 -14.71
CA ALA A 7 -11.51 -2.47 -14.00
C ALA A 7 -10.71 -1.37 -13.29
N THR A 8 -10.79 -0.12 -13.76
CA THR A 8 -10.07 1.01 -13.15
C THR A 8 -10.80 1.64 -11.96
N MET A 9 -12.10 1.37 -11.79
CA MET A 9 -12.91 1.91 -10.68
C MET A 9 -12.86 1.06 -9.40
N LEU A 10 -12.39 -0.18 -9.45
CA LEU A 10 -12.38 -1.10 -8.30
C LEU A 10 -11.09 -1.03 -7.44
N MET A 11 -10.13 -0.19 -7.80
CA MET A 11 -8.88 0.00 -7.04
C MET A 11 -8.91 1.18 -6.04
N LEU A 12 -10.08 1.62 -5.62
CA LEU A 12 -10.19 2.58 -4.51
C LEU A 12 -10.23 1.83 -3.18
N SER A 13 -9.09 1.40 -2.73
CA SER A 13 -8.88 0.84 -1.42
C SER A 13 -8.72 1.93 -0.37
N VAL A 14 -9.23 1.70 0.77
CA VAL A 14 -9.37 2.62 1.89
C VAL A 14 -8.68 2.05 3.13
N ASN A 15 -7.97 2.79 3.93
CA ASN A 15 -7.12 2.41 5.05
C ASN A 15 -7.27 3.21 6.36
N VAL A 16 -7.29 2.66 7.53
CA VAL A 16 -7.20 3.28 8.85
C VAL A 16 -6.06 2.69 9.69
N GLY A 17 -5.51 3.58 10.49
CA GLY A 17 -4.37 3.42 11.36
C GLY A 17 -4.10 2.03 11.92
N ALA A 18 -2.83 1.74 12.07
CA ALA A 18 -2.24 0.50 12.53
C ALA A 18 -3.20 -0.38 13.34
N GLN A 19 -3.92 -1.27 12.65
CA GLN A 19 -4.25 -2.52 13.30
C GLN A 19 -2.94 -3.12 13.85
N PRO A 20 -2.99 -3.85 14.98
CA PRO A 20 -1.91 -4.77 15.26
C PRO A 20 -1.72 -5.52 13.94
N SER A 21 -0.54 -5.35 13.34
CA SER A 21 -0.15 -6.08 12.14
C SER A 21 -0.72 -7.46 12.32
N ILE A 22 -1.72 -7.81 11.51
CA ILE A 22 -2.00 -9.22 11.32
C ILE A 22 -0.63 -9.68 10.82
N ASP A 23 0.12 -10.32 11.71
CA ASP A 23 1.23 -11.12 11.29
C ASP A 23 0.61 -12.14 10.32
N THR A 24 0.38 -11.67 9.08
CA THR A 24 0.29 -12.59 7.95
C THR A 24 1.49 -13.43 8.15
N LEU A 25 1.30 -14.70 8.59
CA LEU A 25 2.39 -15.57 8.96
C LEU A 25 3.73 -15.02 8.45
N SER A 26 4.19 -13.92 9.00
CA SER A 26 5.59 -13.68 9.06
C SER A 26 6.02 -14.85 9.93
N VAL A 27 6.28 -15.97 9.30
CA VAL A 27 7.21 -16.91 9.87
C VAL A 27 8.40 -15.99 10.10
N ALA A 28 8.46 -15.46 11.33
CA ALA A 28 9.50 -14.55 11.74
C ALA A 28 10.77 -15.19 11.22
N ALA A 29 11.45 -14.49 10.35
CA ALA A 29 12.77 -14.95 9.92
C ALA A 29 13.47 -15.34 11.21
N PRO A 30 14.05 -16.53 11.32
CA PRO A 30 14.49 -17.08 12.57
C PRO A 30 15.38 -16.06 13.27
N THR A 31 14.80 -15.34 14.23
CA THR A 31 15.55 -14.47 15.12
C THR A 31 16.52 -15.40 15.85
N ASP A 32 17.76 -15.27 15.52
CA ASP A 32 19.01 -15.73 16.15
C ASP A 32 18.82 -16.65 17.38
N THR A 33 18.22 -17.81 17.17
CA THR A 33 18.33 -18.96 18.06
C THR A 33 18.50 -20.19 17.18
N ALA A 34 19.76 -20.58 17.02
CA ALA A 34 20.14 -21.86 16.44
C ALA A 34 19.62 -23.02 17.31
N GLN A 35 18.30 -23.19 17.34
CA GLN A 35 17.70 -24.44 17.74
C GLN A 35 17.50 -25.28 16.49
N THR A 36 18.26 -26.35 16.40
CA THR A 36 18.13 -27.44 15.44
C THR A 36 16.82 -28.19 15.71
N ASN A 37 15.69 -27.55 15.44
CA ASN A 37 14.41 -28.25 15.47
C ASN A 37 14.35 -29.15 14.24
N LYS A 38 14.46 -30.47 14.45
CA LYS A 38 14.20 -31.51 13.46
C LYS A 38 12.69 -31.70 13.21
N GLU A 39 11.88 -30.74 13.56
CA GLU A 39 10.43 -30.86 13.63
C GLU A 39 9.78 -30.31 12.37
N ASN A 40 8.87 -31.06 11.81
CA ASN A 40 7.97 -30.58 10.80
C ASN A 40 6.84 -29.80 11.49
N LYS A 41 6.38 -28.71 10.87
CA LYS A 41 5.25 -27.91 11.36
C LYS A 41 4.24 -27.70 10.25
N LEU A 42 2.98 -27.93 10.54
CA LEU A 42 1.85 -27.61 9.68
C LEU A 42 0.96 -26.61 10.40
N VAL A 43 0.57 -25.54 9.70
CA VAL A 43 -0.39 -24.53 10.19
C VAL A 43 -1.49 -24.38 9.16
N ILE A 44 -2.74 -24.33 9.62
CA ILE A 44 -3.90 -23.90 8.83
C ILE A 44 -4.51 -22.73 9.59
N ASP A 45 -4.68 -21.61 8.92
CA ASP A 45 -5.23 -20.37 9.48
C ASP A 45 -6.34 -19.81 8.61
N LEU A 46 -7.17 -19.01 9.23
CA LEU A 46 -8.24 -18.26 8.60
C LEU A 46 -8.04 -16.78 8.93
N ASP A 47 -8.23 -15.91 7.97
CA ASP A 47 -8.44 -14.48 8.18
C ASP A 47 -9.78 -14.11 7.55
N PHE A 48 -10.70 -13.65 8.37
CA PHE A 48 -12.01 -13.16 7.94
C PHE A 48 -12.18 -11.71 8.34
N LEU A 49 -12.47 -10.89 7.37
CA LEU A 49 -12.77 -9.47 7.54
C LEU A 49 -14.10 -9.15 6.89
N THR A 50 -14.99 -8.48 7.62
CA THR A 50 -16.17 -7.85 7.04
C THR A 50 -16.29 -6.43 7.54
N ARG A 51 -16.57 -5.49 6.62
CA ARG A 51 -16.63 -4.06 6.91
C ARG A 51 -17.84 -3.41 6.24
N GLY A 52 -18.74 -2.87 7.07
CA GLY A 52 -19.82 -2.00 6.63
C GLY A 52 -19.31 -0.57 6.51
N GLU A 53 -19.58 0.10 5.42
CA GLU A 53 -19.10 1.45 5.12
C GLU A 53 -20.25 2.36 4.72
N LEU A 54 -20.15 3.62 5.16
CA LEU A 54 -20.95 4.74 4.71
C LEU A 54 -20.01 5.83 4.25
N ARG A 55 -20.09 6.20 2.97
CA ARG A 55 -19.31 7.27 2.37
C ARG A 55 -20.22 8.36 1.86
N LYS A 56 -19.94 9.61 2.21
CA LYS A 56 -20.69 10.77 1.77
C LYS A 56 -19.78 11.78 1.11
N GLY A 57 -20.04 12.01 -0.18
CA GLY A 57 -19.31 12.96 -1.03
C GLY A 57 -17.95 12.48 -1.52
N GLY A 58 -17.51 13.03 -2.61
CA GLY A 58 -16.11 13.09 -3.04
C GLY A 58 -15.56 11.97 -3.90
N LEU A 59 -16.13 10.79 -3.95
CA LEU A 59 -15.53 9.67 -4.69
C LEU A 59 -16.15 9.43 -6.07
N SER A 60 -17.33 9.95 -6.35
CA SER A 60 -18.01 9.79 -7.63
C SER A 60 -18.30 11.12 -8.29
N LYS A 61 -18.18 11.14 -9.62
CA LYS A 61 -18.54 12.28 -10.47
C LYS A 61 -19.99 12.23 -10.94
N ASP A 62 -20.78 11.28 -10.49
CA ASP A 62 -22.10 11.04 -11.05
C ASP A 62 -23.03 12.23 -10.75
N GLU A 63 -23.27 13.01 -11.79
CA GLU A 63 -24.19 14.11 -11.78
C GLU A 63 -25.61 13.55 -11.51
N GLY A 64 -26.13 13.80 -10.34
CA GLY A 64 -27.49 13.44 -9.95
C GLY A 64 -27.64 12.16 -9.12
N ALA A 65 -26.57 11.49 -8.73
CA ALA A 65 -26.62 10.42 -7.74
C ALA A 65 -26.69 11.00 -6.32
N ASP A 66 -27.34 10.28 -5.40
CA ASP A 66 -27.22 10.54 -3.97
C ASP A 66 -25.73 10.54 -3.60
N ASP A 67 -25.27 11.60 -2.95
CA ASP A 67 -23.87 11.76 -2.56
C ASP A 67 -23.39 10.71 -1.54
N GLN A 68 -24.25 9.76 -1.18
CA GLN A 68 -24.01 8.77 -0.13
C GLN A 68 -23.99 7.35 -0.70
N ALA A 69 -22.89 6.63 -0.45
CA ALA A 69 -22.78 5.21 -0.71
C ALA A 69 -22.77 4.42 0.62
N THR A 70 -23.53 3.32 0.66
CA THR A 70 -23.56 2.40 1.81
C THR A 70 -23.42 0.99 1.28
N PHE A 71 -22.44 0.25 1.78
CA PHE A 71 -22.17 -1.11 1.33
C PHE A 71 -21.43 -1.92 2.40
N VAL A 72 -21.43 -3.23 2.25
CA VAL A 72 -20.65 -4.14 3.11
C VAL A 72 -19.69 -4.92 2.23
N ILE A 73 -18.41 -4.87 2.56
CA ILE A 73 -17.39 -5.71 1.94
C ILE A 73 -17.05 -6.87 2.86
N ALA A 74 -16.62 -7.99 2.26
CA ALA A 74 -16.06 -9.12 2.99
C ALA A 74 -14.85 -9.68 2.27
N ARG A 75 -13.85 -10.11 3.05
CA ARG A 75 -12.68 -10.85 2.59
C ARG A 75 -12.46 -12.05 3.48
N THR A 76 -12.14 -13.17 2.87
CA THR A 76 -11.75 -14.40 3.58
C THR A 76 -10.45 -14.91 2.99
N LEU A 77 -9.43 -15.10 3.81
CA LEU A 77 -8.19 -15.77 3.47
C LEU A 77 -8.16 -17.13 4.19
N LEU A 78 -7.84 -18.19 3.46
CA LEU A 78 -7.59 -19.52 4.03
C LEU A 78 -6.15 -19.91 3.69
N GLY A 79 -5.30 -19.96 4.71
CA GLY A 79 -3.88 -20.24 4.59
C GLY A 79 -3.52 -21.67 5.00
N ILE A 80 -2.53 -22.23 4.32
CA ILE A 80 -1.84 -23.46 4.71
C ILE A 80 -0.34 -23.24 4.61
N GLY A 81 0.37 -23.44 5.70
CA GLY A 81 1.81 -23.31 5.81
C GLY A 81 2.46 -24.59 6.29
N TYR A 82 3.51 -25.04 5.60
CA TYR A 82 4.36 -26.15 6.00
C TYR A 82 5.80 -25.68 6.18
N GLN A 83 6.43 -26.10 7.25
CA GLN A 83 7.81 -25.73 7.56
C GLN A 83 8.59 -26.95 8.05
N ARG A 84 9.82 -27.09 7.55
CA ARG A 84 10.86 -27.96 8.10
C ARG A 84 12.23 -27.31 7.93
N PRO A 85 13.30 -27.84 8.53
CA PRO A 85 14.63 -27.30 8.31
C PRO A 85 14.99 -27.23 6.82
N GLY A 86 15.36 -26.06 6.35
CA GLY A 86 15.76 -25.79 4.97
C GLY A 86 14.60 -25.59 3.98
N LEU A 87 13.33 -25.68 4.39
CA LEU A 87 12.18 -25.50 3.49
C LEU A 87 10.96 -24.94 4.21
N ILE A 88 10.36 -23.92 3.63
CA ILE A 88 9.02 -23.43 4.00
C ILE A 88 8.18 -23.42 2.72
N ALA A 89 6.93 -23.87 2.81
CA ALA A 89 5.95 -23.76 1.73
C ALA A 89 4.69 -23.13 2.29
N HIS A 90 4.07 -22.27 1.51
CA HIS A 90 2.87 -21.54 1.91
C HIS A 90 1.91 -21.37 0.74
N ALA A 91 0.62 -21.47 1.00
CA ALA A 91 -0.43 -21.14 0.04
C ALA A 91 -1.61 -20.51 0.77
N THR A 92 -2.17 -19.42 0.20
CA THR A 92 -3.35 -18.73 0.72
C THR A 92 -4.34 -18.50 -0.41
N ALA A 93 -5.54 -19.04 -0.25
CA ALA A 93 -6.68 -18.72 -1.10
C ALA A 93 -7.42 -17.51 -0.54
N GLN A 94 -7.83 -16.60 -1.41
CA GLN A 94 -8.57 -15.39 -1.07
C GLN A 94 -9.93 -15.38 -1.77
N HIS A 95 -10.97 -15.14 -1.00
CA HIS A 95 -12.27 -14.70 -1.51
C HIS A 95 -12.53 -13.27 -1.05
N SER A 96 -13.04 -12.42 -1.93
CA SER A 96 -13.46 -11.06 -1.59
C SER A 96 -14.66 -10.63 -2.43
N GLY A 97 -15.49 -9.74 -1.88
CA GLY A 97 -16.66 -9.23 -2.58
C GLY A 97 -17.44 -8.20 -1.79
N VAL A 98 -18.39 -7.57 -2.46
CA VAL A 98 -19.42 -6.70 -1.85
C VAL A 98 -20.68 -7.54 -1.68
N TRP A 99 -21.30 -7.48 -0.53
CA TRP A 99 -22.51 -8.24 -0.24
C TRP A 99 -23.64 -7.88 -1.23
N GLY A 100 -24.27 -8.92 -1.77
CA GLY A 100 -25.33 -8.78 -2.76
C GLY A 100 -24.88 -8.50 -4.19
N SER A 101 -23.57 -8.34 -4.44
CA SER A 101 -23.02 -8.13 -5.78
C SER A 101 -22.31 -9.39 -6.28
N ASN A 102 -22.74 -9.94 -7.42
CA ASN A 102 -22.02 -11.01 -8.11
C ASN A 102 -20.84 -10.51 -8.93
N GLU A 103 -20.88 -9.26 -9.39
CA GLU A 103 -19.85 -8.66 -10.25
C GLU A 103 -18.53 -8.39 -9.50
N THR A 104 -18.60 -8.16 -8.20
CA THR A 104 -17.43 -7.86 -7.37
C THR A 104 -16.84 -9.09 -6.70
N ASN A 105 -17.49 -10.25 -6.78
CA ASN A 105 -16.97 -11.48 -6.20
C ASN A 105 -15.72 -11.94 -6.93
N SER A 106 -14.65 -12.13 -6.19
CA SER A 106 -13.41 -12.67 -6.71
C SER A 106 -12.92 -13.82 -5.83
N PHE A 107 -12.42 -14.87 -6.49
CA PHE A 107 -11.69 -15.94 -5.83
C PHE A 107 -10.34 -16.11 -6.54
N ASN A 108 -9.26 -16.01 -5.80
CA ASN A 108 -7.91 -16.11 -6.35
C ASN A 108 -6.94 -16.71 -5.33
N ILE A 109 -5.75 -17.05 -5.80
CA ILE A 109 -4.63 -17.38 -4.93
C ILE A 109 -3.91 -16.06 -4.60
N TYR A 110 -3.95 -15.69 -3.33
CA TYR A 110 -3.24 -14.51 -2.83
C TYR A 110 -1.74 -14.76 -2.71
N GLU A 111 -1.35 -15.87 -2.08
CA GLU A 111 0.04 -16.31 -2.00
C GLU A 111 0.17 -17.80 -2.33
N ALA A 112 1.25 -18.18 -3.02
CA ALA A 112 1.64 -19.57 -3.26
C ALA A 112 3.15 -19.61 -3.56
N TRP A 113 3.94 -19.95 -2.57
CA TRP A 113 5.40 -19.89 -2.68
C TRP A 113 6.11 -20.98 -1.88
N VAL A 114 7.35 -21.20 -2.27
CA VAL A 114 8.31 -22.05 -1.55
C VAL A 114 9.56 -21.24 -1.25
N ASP A 115 10.05 -21.37 -0.04
CA ASP A 115 11.32 -20.79 0.44
C ASP A 115 12.29 -21.91 0.78
N LEU A 116 13.45 -21.90 0.14
CA LEU A 116 14.57 -22.77 0.42
C LEU A 116 15.61 -21.97 1.18
N ASN A 117 15.90 -22.35 2.41
CA ASN A 117 16.78 -21.58 3.28
C ASN A 117 17.91 -22.42 3.87
N THR A 118 18.99 -21.71 4.23
CA THR A 118 20.18 -22.31 4.81
C THR A 118 20.40 -21.82 6.25
N LYS A 119 21.11 -22.60 7.05
CA LYS A 119 21.48 -22.19 8.42
C LYS A 119 22.36 -20.92 8.46
N ASN A 120 22.98 -20.56 7.34
CA ASN A 120 23.87 -19.39 7.26
C ASN A 120 23.15 -18.13 6.81
N GLY A 121 21.81 -18.14 6.78
CA GLY A 121 20.98 -16.97 6.47
C GLY A 121 20.72 -16.73 4.98
N PHE A 122 21.22 -17.56 4.06
CA PHE A 122 20.86 -17.47 2.64
C PHE A 122 19.53 -18.16 2.38
N PHE A 123 18.73 -17.58 1.47
CA PHE A 123 17.47 -18.17 1.05
C PHE A 123 17.12 -17.85 -0.41
N ALA A 124 16.22 -18.67 -0.95
CA ALA A 124 15.60 -18.48 -2.26
C ALA A 124 14.09 -18.73 -2.14
N LYS A 125 13.27 -17.69 -2.28
CA LYS A 125 11.83 -17.75 -2.24
C LYS A 125 11.24 -17.55 -3.63
N VAL A 126 10.44 -18.47 -4.11
CA VAL A 126 9.86 -18.44 -5.46
C VAL A 126 8.36 -18.68 -5.42
N GLY A 127 7.63 -17.94 -6.23
CA GLY A 127 6.18 -18.02 -6.38
C GLY A 127 5.49 -16.71 -6.07
N ARG A 128 4.14 -16.77 -5.98
CA ARG A 128 3.30 -15.62 -5.66
C ARG A 128 3.45 -15.25 -4.19
N GLN A 129 3.93 -14.05 -3.92
CA GLN A 129 4.30 -13.60 -2.59
C GLN A 129 4.05 -12.12 -2.39
N SER A 130 3.69 -11.72 -1.19
CA SER A 130 3.66 -10.31 -0.80
C SER A 130 5.09 -9.76 -0.65
N LEU A 131 5.31 -8.54 -1.11
CA LEU A 131 6.54 -7.77 -0.91
C LEU A 131 6.23 -6.60 0.01
N SER A 132 6.82 -6.60 1.20
CA SER A 132 6.60 -5.56 2.20
C SER A 132 7.94 -5.13 2.76
N TYR A 133 8.28 -3.84 2.60
CA TYR A 133 9.57 -3.28 2.99
C TYR A 133 9.41 -1.95 3.69
N ASP A 134 10.25 -1.72 4.69
CA ASP A 134 10.36 -0.47 5.44
C ASP A 134 8.99 -0.03 6.02
N ASP A 135 8.57 1.20 5.79
CA ASP A 135 7.25 1.70 6.21
C ASP A 135 6.10 1.27 5.28
N GLN A 136 6.39 0.46 4.26
CA GLN A 136 5.45 0.01 3.22
C GLN A 136 4.99 1.11 2.25
N ARG A 137 5.74 2.18 2.14
CA ARG A 137 5.40 3.30 1.27
C ARG A 137 5.61 3.01 -0.22
N ILE A 138 6.55 2.11 -0.55
CA ILE A 138 6.89 1.73 -1.92
C ILE A 138 6.46 0.29 -2.23
N PHE A 139 6.69 -0.64 -1.31
CA PHE A 139 6.21 -2.01 -1.36
C PHE A 139 5.47 -2.33 -0.08
N GLY A 140 4.21 -2.71 -0.20
CA GLY A 140 3.34 -3.08 0.91
C GLY A 140 2.33 -4.16 0.54
N SER A 141 1.79 -4.82 1.54
CA SER A 141 0.79 -5.89 1.38
C SER A 141 -0.60 -5.37 1.09
N ASP A 142 -0.87 -4.13 1.47
CA ASP A 142 -2.19 -3.49 1.39
C ASP A 142 -3.32 -4.32 2.03
N ASP A 143 -3.06 -4.84 3.22
CA ASP A 143 -3.93 -5.79 3.94
C ASP A 143 -5.31 -5.24 4.30
N TRP A 144 -5.48 -3.94 4.26
CA TRP A 144 -6.76 -3.28 4.45
C TRP A 144 -7.67 -3.38 3.23
N ALA A 145 -7.09 -3.45 2.05
CA ALA A 145 -7.83 -3.53 0.80
C ALA A 145 -8.69 -4.80 0.74
N MET A 146 -9.73 -4.74 -0.07
CA MET A 146 -10.55 -5.91 -0.36
C MET A 146 -9.73 -7.02 -1.04
N THR A 147 -8.71 -6.64 -1.81
CA THR A 147 -7.72 -7.55 -2.41
C THR A 147 -6.34 -7.12 -1.97
N ALA A 148 -5.69 -7.95 -1.17
CA ALA A 148 -4.31 -7.72 -0.77
C ALA A 148 -3.33 -7.85 -1.95
N MET A 149 -2.17 -7.17 -1.88
CA MET A 149 -1.21 -7.05 -2.96
C MET A 149 -0.15 -8.16 -2.91
N SER A 150 0.10 -8.80 -4.04
CA SER A 150 1.14 -9.82 -4.20
C SER A 150 1.84 -9.74 -5.56
N HIS A 151 2.99 -10.42 -5.70
CA HIS A 151 3.84 -10.43 -6.89
C HIS A 151 4.27 -11.86 -7.21
N ASP A 152 4.24 -12.25 -8.49
CA ASP A 152 4.83 -13.49 -8.96
C ASP A 152 6.33 -13.26 -9.16
N ALA A 153 7.16 -13.75 -8.23
CA ALA A 153 8.56 -13.35 -8.14
C ALA A 153 9.50 -14.45 -7.65
N LEU A 154 10.77 -14.34 -8.04
CA LEU A 154 11.90 -14.98 -7.40
C LEU A 154 12.59 -13.96 -6.50
N LYS A 155 12.75 -14.28 -5.22
CA LYS A 155 13.49 -13.49 -4.23
C LYS A 155 14.66 -14.30 -3.70
N LEU A 156 15.88 -13.84 -3.98
CA LEU A 156 17.10 -14.35 -3.40
C LEU A 156 17.50 -13.43 -2.25
N GLY A 157 17.97 -14.00 -1.15
CA GLY A 157 18.33 -13.16 -0.03
C GLY A 157 19.36 -13.74 0.91
N TYR A 158 19.88 -12.84 1.72
CA TYR A 158 20.71 -13.10 2.88
C TYR A 158 20.21 -12.30 4.07
N GLU A 159 20.01 -12.96 5.19
CA GLU A 159 19.68 -12.30 6.47
C GLU A 159 20.59 -12.84 7.57
N GLY A 160 21.38 -11.96 8.17
CA GLY A 160 22.31 -12.34 9.24
C GLY A 160 23.21 -11.20 9.69
N HIS A 161 23.63 -11.25 10.96
CA HIS A 161 24.57 -10.29 11.55
C HIS A 161 24.15 -8.81 11.50
N GLY A 162 22.83 -8.54 11.45
CA GLY A 162 22.26 -7.21 11.31
C GLY A 162 22.14 -6.73 9.85
N HIS A 163 22.50 -7.57 8.88
CA HIS A 163 22.38 -7.28 7.45
C HIS A 163 21.23 -8.08 6.84
N LYS A 164 20.45 -7.46 5.98
CA LYS A 164 19.44 -8.11 5.12
C LYS A 164 19.66 -7.60 3.71
N LEU A 165 19.83 -8.51 2.76
CA LEU A 165 19.93 -8.19 1.34
C LEU A 165 18.95 -9.04 0.57
N HIS A 166 18.04 -8.42 -0.17
CA HIS A 166 17.08 -9.10 -1.03
C HIS A 166 17.28 -8.65 -2.49
N ILE A 167 17.33 -9.60 -3.40
CA ILE A 167 17.37 -9.39 -4.84
C ILE A 167 16.15 -10.08 -5.41
N ILE A 168 15.29 -9.33 -6.10
CA ILE A 168 13.98 -9.78 -6.53
C ILE A 168 13.86 -9.58 -8.04
N GLY A 169 13.38 -10.61 -8.73
CA GLY A 169 12.98 -10.54 -10.12
C GLY A 169 11.54 -10.98 -10.27
N ALA A 170 10.72 -10.19 -10.95
CA ALA A 170 9.33 -10.51 -11.27
C ALA A 170 9.06 -10.28 -12.76
N PHE A 171 8.23 -11.12 -13.34
CA PHE A 171 7.92 -11.07 -14.75
C PHE A 171 6.48 -11.48 -15.02
N ASN A 172 5.71 -10.63 -15.69
CA ASN A 172 4.33 -10.88 -16.06
C ASN A 172 4.24 -11.12 -17.58
N GLN A 173 3.59 -12.22 -17.97
CA GLN A 173 3.42 -12.61 -19.35
C GLN A 173 1.94 -12.84 -19.69
N ASN A 174 1.52 -12.41 -20.86
CA ASN A 174 0.22 -12.77 -21.37
C ASN A 174 0.20 -14.24 -21.83
N ILE A 175 -0.64 -15.04 -21.21
CA ILE A 175 -0.81 -16.46 -21.55
C ILE A 175 -1.23 -16.68 -23.00
N ALA A 176 -1.98 -15.75 -23.59
CA ALA A 176 -2.44 -15.84 -24.97
C ALA A 176 -1.28 -15.84 -25.99
N ASN A 177 -0.09 -15.40 -25.60
CA ASN A 177 1.09 -15.32 -26.46
C ASN A 177 2.17 -16.36 -26.12
N ILE A 178 1.88 -17.33 -25.28
CA ILE A 178 2.84 -18.39 -24.91
C ILE A 178 3.41 -19.11 -26.13
N ASP A 179 2.56 -19.45 -27.11
CA ASP A 179 2.94 -20.20 -28.31
C ASP A 179 3.32 -19.29 -29.49
N GLY A 180 3.11 -17.98 -29.36
CA GLY A 180 3.26 -17.01 -30.45
C GLY A 180 4.64 -16.43 -30.64
N GLY A 181 5.63 -16.81 -29.84
CA GLY A 181 7.02 -16.32 -29.94
C GLY A 181 7.22 -14.88 -29.52
N GLY A 182 6.21 -14.16 -29.06
CA GLY A 182 6.27 -12.81 -28.52
C GLY A 182 5.85 -12.77 -27.06
N THR A 183 6.54 -11.94 -26.25
CA THR A 183 6.21 -11.77 -24.85
C THR A 183 5.58 -10.40 -24.64
N TYR A 184 4.25 -10.38 -24.58
CA TYR A 184 3.48 -9.15 -24.38
C TYR A 184 2.79 -9.19 -23.03
N PHE A 185 2.86 -8.08 -22.32
CA PHE A 185 2.05 -7.85 -21.14
C PHE A 185 0.74 -7.19 -21.55
N THR A 186 -0.38 -7.83 -21.30
CA THR A 186 -1.71 -7.30 -21.59
C THR A 186 -2.62 -7.20 -20.36
N GLY A 187 -2.07 -7.46 -19.22
CA GLY A 187 -2.72 -7.49 -17.91
C GLY A 187 -2.12 -8.59 -17.06
N GLY A 188 -2.06 -8.42 -15.79
CA GLY A 188 -1.49 -9.36 -14.85
C GLY A 188 -1.85 -8.96 -13.43
N LEU A 189 -1.23 -9.62 -12.47
CA LEU A 189 -1.43 -9.35 -11.06
C LEU A 189 -1.01 -7.91 -10.71
N GLN A 190 0.08 -7.44 -11.33
CA GLN A 190 0.60 -6.08 -11.19
C GLN A 190 0.83 -5.44 -12.56
N PRO A 191 0.76 -4.11 -12.68
CA PRO A 191 0.79 -3.40 -13.96
C PRO A 191 2.22 -3.21 -14.52
N TYR A 192 3.10 -4.20 -14.40
CA TYR A 192 4.42 -4.20 -15.03
C TYR A 192 4.62 -5.44 -15.90
N LYS A 193 5.47 -5.35 -16.90
CA LYS A 193 5.96 -6.49 -17.67
C LYS A 193 7.10 -7.20 -16.92
N ALA A 194 8.03 -6.44 -16.35
CA ALA A 194 9.15 -6.94 -15.57
C ALA A 194 9.45 -5.99 -14.40
N MET A 195 10.01 -6.53 -13.33
CA MET A 195 10.49 -5.76 -12.20
C MET A 195 11.75 -6.40 -11.64
N GLU A 196 12.80 -5.62 -11.47
CA GLU A 196 14.04 -5.98 -10.79
C GLU A 196 14.21 -5.07 -9.58
N THR A 197 14.34 -5.66 -8.39
CA THR A 197 14.46 -4.92 -7.14
C THR A 197 15.65 -5.41 -6.32
N VAL A 198 16.36 -4.47 -5.74
CA VAL A 198 17.38 -4.72 -4.71
C VAL A 198 17.00 -3.92 -3.48
N TRP A 199 16.85 -4.59 -2.36
CA TRP A 199 16.65 -3.98 -1.06
C TRP A 199 17.74 -4.46 -0.11
N TYR A 200 18.36 -3.53 0.59
CA TYR A 200 19.37 -3.79 1.61
C TYR A 200 18.99 -3.06 2.89
N HIS A 201 19.09 -3.75 4.02
CA HIS A 201 18.88 -3.18 5.34
C HIS A 201 20.05 -3.51 6.26
N TYR A 202 20.41 -2.57 7.12
CA TYR A 202 21.44 -2.74 8.12
C TYR A 202 21.01 -2.19 9.47
N ASP A 203 20.92 -3.07 10.48
CA ASP A 203 20.77 -2.70 11.89
C ASP A 203 22.13 -2.30 12.45
N VAL A 204 22.29 -1.02 12.76
CA VAL A 204 23.58 -0.49 13.23
C VAL A 204 23.92 -1.04 14.62
N LYS A 205 25.07 -1.67 14.76
CA LYS A 205 25.51 -2.23 16.04
C LYS A 205 25.64 -1.13 17.10
N LYS A 206 25.13 -1.41 18.32
CA LYS A 206 25.22 -0.56 19.53
C LYS A 206 24.35 0.71 19.51
N ILE A 207 23.72 1.07 18.43
CA ILE A 207 22.75 2.18 18.38
C ILE A 207 21.47 1.69 17.71
N PRO A 208 20.30 2.12 18.20
CA PRO A 208 19.02 1.63 17.70
C PRO A 208 18.62 2.35 16.40
N ILE A 209 19.44 2.21 15.37
CA ILE A 209 19.23 2.78 14.05
C ILE A 209 19.23 1.67 13.01
N GLY A 210 18.17 1.60 12.22
CA GLY A 210 18.09 0.84 10.98
C GLY A 210 18.26 1.74 9.78
N ILE A 211 18.93 1.27 8.75
CA ILE A 211 19.12 1.99 7.49
C ILE A 211 18.83 1.04 6.34
N SER A 212 17.85 1.40 5.50
CA SER A 212 17.55 0.67 4.28
C SER A 212 17.92 1.45 3.03
N LEU A 213 18.33 0.74 1.99
CA LEU A 213 18.51 1.23 0.63
C LEU A 213 17.62 0.40 -0.28
N LEU A 214 16.89 1.07 -1.16
CA LEU A 214 16.02 0.45 -2.14
C LEU A 214 16.37 0.94 -3.55
N PHE A 215 16.49 -0.02 -4.46
CA PHE A 215 16.49 0.24 -5.90
C PHE A 215 15.45 -0.68 -6.55
N THR A 216 14.61 -0.13 -7.42
CA THR A 216 13.74 -0.94 -8.28
C THR A 216 13.71 -0.37 -9.69
N ASN A 217 13.78 -1.26 -10.68
CA ASN A 217 13.55 -1.00 -12.09
C ASN A 217 12.25 -1.68 -12.51
N ILE A 218 11.37 -0.95 -13.17
CA ILE A 218 10.04 -1.41 -13.56
C ILE A 218 9.89 -1.22 -15.06
N GLY A 219 9.75 -2.32 -15.78
CA GLY A 219 9.50 -2.33 -17.21
C GLY A 219 8.00 -2.23 -17.51
N MET A 220 7.57 -1.14 -18.12
CA MET A 220 6.19 -0.92 -18.55
C MET A 220 6.06 -1.16 -20.05
N GLN A 221 5.14 -2.05 -20.43
CA GLN A 221 4.84 -2.29 -21.84
C GLN A 221 4.15 -1.07 -22.42
N SER A 222 4.62 -0.61 -23.60
CA SER A 222 3.97 0.48 -24.32
C SER A 222 2.53 0.10 -24.71
N ASP A 223 1.62 1.04 -24.53
CA ASP A 223 0.16 0.90 -24.74
C ASP A 223 -0.26 0.85 -26.23
N LYS A 224 0.64 1.10 -27.16
CA LYS A 224 0.28 1.18 -28.58
C LYS A 224 -0.21 -0.17 -29.13
N GLU A 225 -1.52 -0.39 -29.04
CA GLU A 225 -2.26 -1.50 -29.65
C GLU A 225 -1.77 -2.92 -29.28
N TYR A 226 -1.10 -3.09 -28.13
CA TYR A 226 -0.55 -4.39 -27.70
C TYR A 226 0.39 -5.08 -28.71
N LYS A 227 0.70 -4.41 -29.80
CA LYS A 227 1.60 -4.88 -30.85
C LYS A 227 3.00 -4.30 -30.72
N ASP A 228 3.15 -3.28 -29.88
CA ASP A 228 4.44 -2.65 -29.66
C ASP A 228 5.30 -3.51 -28.74
N THR A 229 6.46 -3.88 -29.21
CA THR A 229 7.48 -4.60 -28.43
C THR A 229 8.27 -3.67 -27.53
N CYS A 230 7.98 -2.37 -27.55
CA CYS A 230 8.68 -1.38 -26.74
C CYS A 230 8.32 -1.53 -25.26
N THR A 231 9.34 -1.58 -24.42
CA THR A 231 9.20 -1.57 -22.96
C THR A 231 9.96 -0.36 -22.42
N PHE A 232 9.25 0.55 -21.80
CA PHE A 232 9.86 1.69 -21.12
C PHE A 232 10.26 1.32 -19.70
N GLN A 233 11.39 1.84 -19.25
CA GLN A 233 11.96 1.53 -17.94
C GLN A 233 11.80 2.73 -17.02
N GLN A 234 11.19 2.49 -15.87
CA GLN A 234 11.08 3.41 -14.76
C GLN A 234 11.97 2.93 -13.63
N GLN A 235 12.82 3.81 -13.08
CA GLN A 235 13.66 3.50 -11.93
C GLN A 235 13.19 4.28 -10.70
N LEU A 236 13.25 3.63 -9.55
CA LEU A 236 13.12 4.27 -8.24
C LEU A 236 14.29 3.85 -7.37
N PHE A 237 14.88 4.79 -6.67
CA PHE A 237 15.88 4.52 -5.64
C PHE A 237 15.72 5.46 -4.47
N GLY A 238 16.10 5.00 -3.31
CA GLY A 238 16.00 5.80 -2.09
C GLY A 238 16.48 5.09 -0.85
N THR A 239 16.20 5.72 0.26
CA THR A 239 16.59 5.28 1.58
C THR A 239 15.47 5.47 2.59
N TYR A 240 15.44 4.55 3.55
CA TYR A 240 14.63 4.67 4.75
C TYR A 240 15.54 4.53 5.96
N ILE A 241 15.33 5.36 6.96
CA ILE A 241 16.09 5.36 8.21
C ILE A 241 15.09 5.36 9.34
N ASP A 242 15.30 4.46 10.30
CA ASP A 242 14.53 4.40 11.52
C ASP A 242 15.44 4.42 12.76
N TYR A 243 14.94 5.06 13.78
CA TYR A 243 15.53 5.12 15.12
C TYR A 243 14.50 4.67 16.14
N HIS A 244 14.79 3.62 16.89
CA HIS A 244 13.86 3.03 17.83
C HIS A 244 14.43 2.94 19.24
N THR A 245 13.76 3.58 20.19
CA THR A 245 13.99 3.38 21.62
C THR A 245 12.69 2.92 22.29
N LYS A 246 12.75 2.65 23.61
CA LYS A 246 11.54 2.29 24.36
C LYS A 246 10.44 3.36 24.34
N LYS A 247 10.81 4.63 24.15
CA LYS A 247 9.87 5.76 24.20
C LYS A 247 9.78 6.56 22.91
N LEU A 248 10.80 6.54 22.08
CA LEU A 248 10.88 7.37 20.89
C LEU A 248 11.18 6.50 19.67
N THR A 249 10.35 6.65 18.64
CA THR A 249 10.62 6.18 17.28
C THR A 249 10.68 7.40 16.38
N ALA A 250 11.71 7.49 15.55
CA ALA A 250 11.80 8.48 14.49
C ALA A 250 12.09 7.78 13.18
N GLU A 251 11.35 8.14 12.14
CA GLU A 251 11.40 7.52 10.82
C GLU A 251 11.62 8.60 9.78
N ALA A 252 12.44 8.35 8.79
CA ALA A 252 12.65 9.24 7.65
C ALA A 252 12.82 8.44 6.37
N ALA A 253 12.23 8.92 5.28
CA ALA A 253 12.39 8.32 3.96
C ALA A 253 12.65 9.39 2.89
N PHE A 254 13.45 9.00 1.90
CA PHE A 254 13.65 9.78 0.68
C PHE A 254 13.70 8.83 -0.51
N TYR A 255 12.89 9.11 -1.54
CA TYR A 255 12.86 8.33 -2.78
C TYR A 255 12.86 9.25 -4.00
N TYR A 256 13.55 8.83 -5.06
CA TYR A 256 13.63 9.51 -6.34
C TYR A 256 13.25 8.57 -7.47
N GLN A 257 12.42 9.05 -8.40
CA GLN A 257 11.96 8.35 -9.58
C GLN A 257 12.49 9.00 -10.85
N THR A 258 12.94 8.17 -11.78
CA THR A 258 13.48 8.57 -13.08
C THR A 258 13.12 7.55 -14.17
N GLY A 259 13.62 7.75 -15.38
CA GLY A 259 13.32 6.89 -16.52
C GLY A 259 12.13 7.39 -17.31
N LYS A 260 11.26 6.46 -17.76
CA LYS A 260 10.08 6.79 -18.58
C LYS A 260 8.87 5.98 -18.11
N GLU A 261 7.70 6.62 -18.13
CA GLU A 261 6.41 5.94 -17.94
C GLU A 261 5.97 5.18 -19.22
N GLU A 262 4.84 4.47 -19.19
CA GLU A 262 4.35 3.58 -20.26
C GLU A 262 4.14 4.24 -21.63
N HIS A 263 3.98 5.57 -21.69
CA HIS A 263 3.86 6.32 -22.95
C HIS A 263 5.18 6.95 -23.42
N GLY A 264 6.28 6.65 -22.70
CA GLY A 264 7.62 7.14 -23.03
C GLY A 264 7.93 8.55 -22.53
N ILE A 265 7.08 9.14 -21.71
CA ILE A 265 7.30 10.45 -21.10
C ILE A 265 8.34 10.33 -19.97
N PRO A 266 9.41 11.14 -19.96
CA PRO A 266 10.42 11.10 -18.91
C PRO A 266 9.87 11.40 -17.52
N ILE A 267 10.38 10.72 -16.52
CA ILE A 267 10.04 10.90 -15.10
C ILE A 267 11.16 11.67 -14.41
N ASP A 268 10.79 12.58 -13.51
CA ASP A 268 11.70 13.36 -12.65
C ASP A 268 10.94 13.77 -11.39
N ALA A 269 10.76 12.82 -10.49
CA ALA A 269 9.91 12.95 -9.32
C ALA A 269 10.61 12.45 -8.05
N TRP A 270 10.24 13.03 -6.90
CA TRP A 270 10.82 12.65 -5.62
C TRP A 270 9.84 12.83 -4.47
N MET A 271 10.11 12.13 -3.38
CA MET A 271 9.41 12.33 -2.13
C MET A 271 10.37 12.35 -0.95
N ALA A 272 9.95 13.02 0.11
CA ALA A 272 10.59 12.96 1.41
C ALA A 272 9.52 12.86 2.51
N SER A 273 9.79 12.11 3.55
CA SER A 273 8.91 12.01 4.71
C SER A 273 9.69 11.95 6.01
N GLY A 274 9.08 12.42 7.08
CA GLY A 274 9.59 12.28 8.43
C GLY A 274 8.43 12.08 9.42
N LYS A 275 8.60 11.15 10.36
CA LYS A 275 7.62 10.85 11.40
C LYS A 275 8.32 10.66 12.73
N VAL A 276 7.72 11.17 13.79
CA VAL A 276 8.15 10.96 15.17
C VAL A 276 6.96 10.39 15.94
N THR A 277 7.23 9.33 16.69
CA THR A 277 6.27 8.68 17.59
C THR A 277 6.87 8.66 18.98
N TYR A 278 6.14 9.21 19.96
CA TYR A 278 6.55 9.28 21.36
C TYR A 278 5.57 8.50 22.24
N LYS A 279 6.05 7.44 22.85
CA LYS A 279 5.33 6.67 23.86
C LYS A 279 5.46 7.36 25.22
N HIS A 280 4.44 8.13 25.59
CA HIS A 280 4.42 8.83 26.89
C HIS A 280 4.42 7.82 28.03
N ASN A 281 3.51 6.86 27.99
CA ASN A 281 3.39 5.73 28.90
C ASN A 281 2.80 4.51 28.14
N ASP A 282 2.38 3.46 28.85
CA ASP A 282 1.84 2.27 28.22
C ASP A 282 0.47 2.49 27.58
N ASP A 283 -0.27 3.50 28.03
CA ASP A 283 -1.61 3.80 27.59
C ASP A 283 -1.66 4.91 26.52
N LEU A 284 -0.65 5.79 26.45
CA LEU A 284 -0.69 6.99 25.61
C LEU A 284 0.56 7.08 24.73
N THR A 285 0.32 7.13 23.42
CA THR A 285 1.32 7.38 22.39
C THR A 285 0.90 8.60 21.56
N LEU A 286 1.84 9.50 21.33
CA LEU A 286 1.68 10.67 20.46
C LEU A 286 2.52 10.48 19.20
N TYR A 287 2.03 10.94 18.07
CA TYR A 287 2.80 10.91 16.82
C TYR A 287 2.52 12.14 15.96
N GLY A 288 3.46 12.43 15.09
CA GLY A 288 3.29 13.48 14.10
C GLY A 288 4.36 13.40 13.03
N GLY A 289 4.10 13.99 11.90
CA GLY A 289 5.02 13.92 10.79
C GLY A 289 4.66 14.87 9.65
N TYR A 290 5.49 14.77 8.62
CA TYR A 290 5.37 15.53 7.39
C TYR A 290 5.77 14.66 6.20
N ASP A 291 4.91 14.66 5.17
CA ASP A 291 5.18 14.04 3.88
C ASP A 291 5.18 15.10 2.78
N TYR A 292 6.13 14.99 1.88
CA TYR A 292 6.23 15.80 0.68
C TYR A 292 6.39 14.89 -0.55
N LEU A 293 5.43 14.98 -1.47
CA LEU A 293 5.47 14.33 -2.78
C LEU A 293 5.59 15.40 -3.83
N SER A 294 6.62 15.35 -4.65
CA SER A 294 6.84 16.32 -5.73
C SER A 294 5.68 16.33 -6.74
N GLY A 295 5.54 17.45 -7.43
CA GLY A 295 4.50 17.66 -8.44
C GLY A 295 4.94 18.59 -9.56
N ASP A 296 4.10 18.71 -10.57
CA ASP A 296 4.34 19.61 -11.69
C ASP A 296 3.89 21.03 -11.35
N LYS A 297 4.84 21.95 -11.32
CA LYS A 297 4.58 23.38 -11.09
C LYS A 297 3.79 24.06 -12.21
N ASN A 298 3.71 23.42 -13.38
CA ASN A 298 2.92 23.91 -14.51
C ASN A 298 1.52 23.29 -14.55
N PHE A 299 1.16 22.50 -13.56
CA PHE A 299 -0.16 21.92 -13.47
C PHE A 299 -1.22 23.03 -13.45
N ALA A 300 -2.16 22.97 -14.39
CA ALA A 300 -3.31 23.85 -14.43
C ALA A 300 -4.56 23.03 -14.12
N VAL A 301 -5.44 23.55 -13.27
CA VAL A 301 -6.74 22.93 -13.05
C VAL A 301 -7.53 22.99 -14.36
N PRO A 302 -7.96 21.87 -14.95
CA PRO A 302 -8.75 21.88 -16.17
C PRO A 302 -10.08 22.58 -15.93
N ALA A 303 -10.56 23.36 -16.90
CA ALA A 303 -11.88 23.97 -16.84
C ALA A 303 -12.98 22.89 -16.79
N LYS A 304 -14.11 23.19 -16.16
CA LYS A 304 -15.28 22.29 -16.08
C LYS A 304 -15.66 21.78 -17.48
N GLY A 305 -15.68 20.47 -17.66
CA GLY A 305 -16.01 19.82 -18.94
C GLY A 305 -14.82 19.63 -19.90
N GLN A 306 -13.62 20.10 -19.60
CA GLN A 306 -12.44 19.83 -20.40
C GLN A 306 -11.64 18.65 -19.83
N MET A 307 -11.51 17.58 -20.61
CA MET A 307 -10.47 16.58 -20.44
C MET A 307 -9.19 17.08 -21.12
N GLY A 308 -8.56 18.08 -20.55
CA GLY A 308 -7.26 18.52 -21.03
C GLY A 308 -6.17 17.61 -20.42
N MET A 309 -5.57 16.74 -21.21
CA MET A 309 -4.25 16.24 -20.85
C MET A 309 -3.27 17.39 -21.05
N PRO A 310 -2.62 17.91 -19.99
CA PRO A 310 -1.54 18.85 -20.18
C PRO A 310 -0.47 18.15 -21.00
N GLN A 311 0.04 18.77 -22.06
CA GLN A 311 1.20 18.28 -22.79
C GLN A 311 2.45 18.51 -21.93
N HIS A 312 2.69 17.62 -20.98
CA HIS A 312 3.86 17.69 -20.14
C HIS A 312 5.05 17.02 -20.82
N LYS A 313 6.20 17.69 -20.78
CA LYS A 313 7.46 17.14 -21.26
C LYS A 313 8.08 16.14 -20.26
N LYS A 314 7.63 16.15 -19.01
CA LYS A 314 8.11 15.28 -17.91
C LYS A 314 7.02 15.06 -16.88
N VAL A 315 6.96 13.85 -16.33
CA VAL A 315 6.17 13.51 -15.12
C VAL A 315 6.97 13.95 -13.90
N LYS A 316 6.43 14.86 -13.12
CA LYS A 316 7.05 15.36 -11.87
C LYS A 316 6.29 14.95 -10.62
N GLY A 317 5.13 14.32 -10.77
CA GLY A 317 4.36 13.76 -9.67
C GLY A 317 4.95 12.46 -9.19
N PHE A 318 5.30 12.38 -7.91
CA PHE A 318 5.76 11.15 -7.30
C PHE A 318 4.61 10.13 -7.18
N SER A 319 4.88 8.87 -7.49
CA SER A 319 3.95 7.75 -7.36
C SER A 319 4.47 6.74 -6.34
N SER A 320 3.63 6.33 -5.39
CA SER A 320 3.98 5.33 -4.37
C SER A 320 3.99 3.89 -4.89
N ILE A 321 3.85 3.67 -6.18
CA ILE A 321 3.96 2.42 -6.94
C ILE A 321 3.11 1.28 -6.32
N TYR A 322 3.72 0.42 -5.47
CA TYR A 322 3.12 -0.79 -4.86
C TYR A 322 3.02 -0.66 -3.34
N GLY A 323 2.95 0.57 -2.83
CA GLY A 323 2.84 0.82 -1.40
C GLY A 323 1.46 0.46 -0.83
N SER A 324 1.40 0.30 0.48
CA SER A 324 0.14 0.21 1.22
C SER A 324 -0.54 1.57 1.23
N HIS A 325 -1.54 1.70 0.41
CA HIS A 325 -2.12 2.97 0.01
C HIS A 325 -2.76 3.74 1.16
N HIS A 326 -3.41 3.09 2.07
CA HIS A 326 -4.12 3.69 3.18
C HIS A 326 -3.28 4.02 4.41
N LYS A 327 -2.05 3.65 4.49
CA LYS A 327 -1.18 4.03 5.61
C LYS A 327 -0.82 5.52 5.62
N PHE A 328 -1.11 6.25 4.54
CA PHE A 328 -0.51 7.56 4.29
C PHE A 328 -1.53 8.55 3.73
N TYR A 329 -1.38 9.83 4.07
CA TYR A 329 -2.08 10.96 3.44
C TYR A 329 -3.56 11.09 3.78
N GLY A 330 -3.99 10.62 4.96
CA GLY A 330 -5.36 10.67 5.47
C GLY A 330 -6.15 9.40 5.23
N ALA A 331 -7.06 9.06 6.13
CA ALA A 331 -7.80 7.80 6.10
C ALA A 331 -8.87 7.74 5.01
N MET A 332 -9.31 8.86 4.48
CA MET A 332 -10.26 8.86 3.36
C MET A 332 -9.63 8.50 2.03
N ASP A 333 -8.31 8.29 1.94
CA ASP A 333 -7.51 7.98 0.74
C ASP A 333 -7.72 8.96 -0.42
N PHE A 334 -8.25 10.11 -0.11
CA PHE A 334 -8.71 11.05 -1.12
C PHE A 334 -7.56 11.64 -1.94
N PHE A 335 -6.35 11.69 -1.36
CA PHE A 335 -5.14 12.20 -1.99
C PHE A 335 -4.05 11.16 -2.19
N TYR A 336 -4.29 9.92 -1.83
CA TYR A 336 -3.31 8.85 -2.00
C TYR A 336 -2.85 8.71 -3.46
N LEU A 337 -3.79 8.64 -4.37
CA LEU A 337 -3.49 8.77 -5.78
C LEU A 337 -3.36 10.27 -6.07
N SER A 338 -2.18 10.81 -5.89
CA SER A 338 -1.87 12.18 -6.32
C SER A 338 -1.97 12.34 -7.85
N ASN A 339 -2.20 11.24 -8.58
CA ASN A 339 -2.42 11.20 -10.01
C ASN A 339 -3.84 11.63 -10.35
N TYR A 340 -3.98 12.88 -10.64
CA TYR A 340 -5.28 13.43 -11.06
C TYR A 340 -5.58 13.17 -12.53
N TYR A 341 -4.54 13.06 -13.36
CA TYR A 341 -4.64 12.83 -14.81
C TYR A 341 -3.35 12.19 -15.32
N GLY A 342 -3.35 10.87 -15.49
CA GLY A 342 -2.27 10.17 -16.19
C GLY A 342 -0.86 10.41 -15.62
N GLY A 343 -0.72 10.47 -14.31
CA GLY A 343 0.56 10.72 -13.67
C GLY A 343 0.93 12.19 -13.46
N PHE A 344 0.17 13.13 -14.05
CA PHE A 344 0.41 14.56 -13.87
C PHE A 344 -0.35 15.08 -12.65
N THR A 345 0.37 15.60 -11.68
CA THR A 345 -0.16 15.98 -10.38
C THR A 345 0.55 17.22 -9.86
N PRO A 346 -0.15 18.08 -9.11
CA PRO A 346 0.49 19.17 -8.40
C PRO A 346 1.36 18.73 -7.21
N GLY A 347 1.43 17.41 -6.97
CA GLY A 347 2.06 16.84 -5.80
C GLY A 347 1.27 17.06 -4.51
N LEU A 348 1.78 16.57 -3.40
CA LEU A 348 1.09 16.59 -2.11
C LEU A 348 2.04 16.97 -0.98
N GLN A 349 1.56 17.75 -0.04
CA GLN A 349 2.13 17.93 1.29
C GLN A 349 1.08 17.49 2.31
N ASN A 350 1.50 16.70 3.28
CA ASN A 350 0.67 16.21 4.38
C ASN A 350 1.38 16.53 5.69
N ILE A 351 0.81 17.44 6.48
CA ILE A 351 1.25 17.75 7.84
C ILE A 351 0.26 17.06 8.76
N TYR A 352 0.73 16.18 9.63
CA TYR A 352 -0.19 15.43 10.47
C TYR A 352 0.32 15.25 11.91
N LEU A 353 -0.63 15.07 12.79
CA LEU A 353 -0.41 14.72 14.19
C LEU A 353 -1.53 13.79 14.67
N GLY A 354 -1.23 12.99 15.66
CA GLY A 354 -2.24 12.08 16.20
C GLY A 354 -1.83 11.49 17.57
N THR A 355 -2.76 10.73 18.10
CA THR A 355 -2.59 10.08 19.41
C THR A 355 -3.28 8.72 19.41
N LYS A 356 -2.62 7.73 20.02
CA LYS A 356 -3.22 6.45 20.38
C LYS A 356 -3.36 6.37 21.89
N TYR A 357 -4.57 6.10 22.34
CA TYR A 357 -4.91 5.98 23.74
C TYR A 357 -5.56 4.61 24.03
N SER A 358 -4.95 3.85 24.93
CA SER A 358 -5.40 2.51 25.32
C SER A 358 -5.75 2.47 26.82
N PRO A 359 -6.92 3.01 27.23
CA PRO A 359 -7.30 3.11 28.64
C PRO A 359 -7.40 1.76 29.34
N VAL A 360 -7.62 0.72 28.60
CA VAL A 360 -7.59 -0.69 29.04
C VAL A 360 -7.01 -1.57 27.94
N LYS A 361 -6.41 -2.71 28.30
CA LYS A 361 -5.70 -3.62 27.37
C LYS A 361 -6.51 -4.05 26.15
N LYS A 362 -7.84 -4.00 26.20
CA LYS A 362 -8.74 -4.43 25.14
C LYS A 362 -9.26 -3.29 24.25
N LEU A 363 -9.02 -2.04 24.62
CA LEU A 363 -9.56 -0.87 23.92
C LEU A 363 -8.45 0.04 23.47
N THR A 364 -8.41 0.35 22.19
CA THR A 364 -7.52 1.35 21.62
C THR A 364 -8.35 2.40 20.88
N ILE A 365 -8.06 3.65 21.13
CA ILE A 365 -8.63 4.82 20.46
C ILE A 365 -7.49 5.51 19.71
N ASP A 366 -7.66 5.73 18.41
CA ASP A 366 -6.72 6.47 17.55
C ASP A 366 -7.41 7.73 17.06
N LEU A 367 -6.77 8.87 17.25
CA LEU A 367 -7.24 10.16 16.75
C LEU A 367 -6.12 10.80 15.94
N SER A 368 -6.43 11.26 14.73
CA SER A 368 -5.48 11.97 13.90
C SER A 368 -6.08 13.19 13.21
N TYR A 369 -5.20 14.09 12.83
CA TYR A 369 -5.50 15.30 12.10
C TYR A 369 -4.46 15.49 10.99
N HIS A 370 -4.94 15.81 9.80
CA HIS A 370 -4.13 16.07 8.62
C HIS A 370 -4.46 17.45 8.03
N TYR A 371 -3.42 18.20 7.70
CA TYR A 371 -3.51 19.39 6.88
C TYR A 371 -2.84 19.11 5.54
N LEU A 372 -3.63 19.18 4.47
CA LEU A 372 -3.25 18.74 3.14
C LEU A 372 -3.11 19.95 2.20
N LEU A 373 -2.01 19.98 1.44
CA LEU A 373 -1.72 21.03 0.48
C LEU A 373 -1.13 20.44 -0.80
N THR A 374 -1.22 21.15 -1.91
CA THR A 374 -0.42 20.83 -3.10
C THR A 374 1.06 21.15 -2.85
N ALA A 375 1.96 20.33 -3.40
CA ALA A 375 3.41 20.57 -3.29
C ALA A 375 3.82 21.81 -4.08
N THR A 376 3.22 22.02 -5.25
CA THR A 376 3.55 23.14 -6.14
C THR A 376 2.45 24.20 -6.17
N GLN A 377 2.82 25.43 -6.53
CA GLN A 377 1.86 26.48 -6.83
C GLN A 377 1.12 26.12 -8.13
N LEU A 378 -0.21 26.16 -8.08
CA LEU A 378 -1.04 25.96 -9.25
C LEU A 378 -1.01 27.20 -10.15
N LYS A 379 -1.20 27.02 -11.46
CA LYS A 379 -1.40 28.15 -12.36
C LYS A 379 -2.66 28.92 -11.96
N ASN A 380 -2.65 30.22 -12.22
CA ASN A 380 -3.75 31.16 -11.91
C ASN A 380 -3.89 31.50 -10.41
N ASP A 381 -2.79 31.45 -9.65
CA ASP A 381 -2.71 31.84 -8.23
C ASP A 381 -3.74 31.17 -7.32
N VAL A 382 -4.17 29.95 -7.65
CA VAL A 382 -5.06 29.15 -6.82
C VAL A 382 -4.33 28.74 -5.53
N ASN A 383 -5.01 28.85 -4.40
CA ASN A 383 -4.45 28.51 -3.10
C ASN A 383 -3.97 27.05 -3.07
N LYS A 384 -2.84 26.78 -2.43
CA LYS A 384 -2.30 25.43 -2.27
C LYS A 384 -3.10 24.55 -1.33
N SER A 385 -3.86 25.13 -0.39
CA SER A 385 -4.59 24.35 0.61
C SER A 385 -5.64 23.44 -0.04
N LEU A 386 -5.59 22.16 0.27
CA LEU A 386 -6.58 21.18 -0.14
C LEU A 386 -7.65 20.97 0.94
N GLY A 387 -7.29 21.19 2.20
CA GLY A 387 -8.22 21.11 3.32
C GLY A 387 -7.66 20.41 4.55
N HIS A 388 -8.58 20.07 5.43
CA HIS A 388 -8.29 19.46 6.72
C HIS A 388 -9.07 18.15 6.86
N GLU A 389 -8.41 17.11 7.31
CA GLU A 389 -9.05 15.83 7.64
C GLU A 389 -8.85 15.53 9.12
N VAL A 390 -9.92 15.09 9.77
CA VAL A 390 -9.92 14.62 11.15
C VAL A 390 -10.43 13.19 11.16
N GLU A 391 -9.74 12.33 11.87
CA GLU A 391 -10.02 10.90 11.93
C GLU A 391 -10.14 10.43 13.37
N ALA A 392 -11.07 9.51 13.59
CA ALA A 392 -11.21 8.81 14.86
C ALA A 392 -11.47 7.33 14.59
N ALA A 393 -10.71 6.46 15.20
CA ALA A 393 -10.93 5.02 15.15
C ALA A 393 -10.89 4.42 16.55
N VAL A 394 -11.75 3.41 16.77
CA VAL A 394 -11.82 2.67 18.02
C VAL A 394 -11.74 1.19 17.70
N THR A 395 -10.86 0.47 18.37
CA THR A 395 -10.73 -0.99 18.26
C THR A 395 -10.93 -1.62 19.62
N TYR A 396 -11.83 -2.60 19.69
CA TYR A 396 -12.07 -3.39 20.87
C TYR A 396 -11.76 -4.88 20.62
N GLN A 397 -10.86 -5.43 21.42
CA GLN A 397 -10.50 -6.85 21.36
C GLN A 397 -11.59 -7.70 22.03
N LEU A 398 -12.42 -8.36 21.25
CA LEU A 398 -13.51 -9.22 21.73
C LEU A 398 -12.93 -10.47 22.41
N MET A 399 -12.02 -11.15 21.72
CA MET A 399 -11.27 -12.32 22.20
C MET A 399 -9.90 -12.35 21.53
N LYS A 400 -9.07 -13.35 21.83
CA LYS A 400 -7.69 -13.44 21.35
C LYS A 400 -7.57 -13.25 19.83
N ASP A 401 -8.48 -13.84 19.06
CA ASP A 401 -8.42 -13.94 17.61
C ASP A 401 -9.55 -13.14 16.94
N ALA A 402 -10.24 -12.25 17.68
CA ALA A 402 -11.34 -11.44 17.13
C ALA A 402 -11.37 -10.04 17.69
N SER A 403 -11.53 -9.05 16.82
CA SER A 403 -11.68 -7.63 17.16
C SER A 403 -12.86 -6.99 16.43
N LEU A 404 -13.46 -6.02 17.07
CA LEU A 404 -14.45 -5.12 16.51
C LEU A 404 -13.84 -3.72 16.46
N SER A 405 -13.85 -3.12 15.28
CA SER A 405 -13.34 -1.76 15.08
C SER A 405 -14.41 -0.88 14.44
N ALA A 406 -14.38 0.40 14.74
CA ALA A 406 -15.21 1.40 14.08
C ALA A 406 -14.40 2.67 13.86
N GLY A 407 -14.66 3.37 12.78
CA GLY A 407 -13.98 4.62 12.48
C GLY A 407 -14.90 5.63 11.83
N TYR A 408 -14.50 6.89 11.98
CA TYR A 408 -15.14 8.03 11.35
C TYR A 408 -14.06 9.02 10.91
N SER A 409 -14.15 9.46 9.66
CA SER A 409 -13.30 10.49 9.10
C SER A 409 -14.15 11.60 8.50
N PHE A 410 -13.72 12.83 8.75
CA PHE A 410 -14.35 14.03 8.24
C PHE A 410 -13.31 14.92 7.57
N MET A 411 -13.54 15.26 6.31
CA MET A 411 -12.72 16.20 5.57
C MET A 411 -13.49 17.47 5.24
N ARG A 412 -12.89 18.62 5.55
CA ARG A 412 -13.31 19.92 5.05
C ARG A 412 -12.34 20.40 3.98
N GLY A 413 -12.74 20.24 2.73
CA GLY A 413 -11.96 20.65 1.56
C GLY A 413 -12.09 22.14 1.25
N THR A 414 -11.25 22.58 0.33
CA THR A 414 -11.22 23.95 -0.22
C THR A 414 -11.75 23.98 -1.65
N ASP A 415 -11.87 25.16 -2.24
CA ASP A 415 -12.18 25.33 -3.68
C ASP A 415 -11.13 24.66 -4.56
N THR A 416 -9.87 24.71 -4.13
CA THR A 416 -8.76 24.02 -4.82
C THR A 416 -8.98 22.50 -4.84
N MET A 417 -9.35 21.91 -3.72
CA MET A 417 -9.69 20.49 -3.64
C MET A 417 -10.86 20.14 -4.57
N VAL A 418 -11.95 20.89 -4.51
CA VAL A 418 -13.12 20.69 -5.37
C VAL A 418 -12.75 20.74 -6.84
N ALA A 419 -11.98 21.74 -7.24
CA ALA A 419 -11.55 21.91 -8.63
C ALA A 419 -10.64 20.76 -9.12
N LEU A 420 -9.69 20.32 -8.29
CA LEU A 420 -8.75 19.25 -8.62
C LEU A 420 -9.44 17.86 -8.65
N LYS A 421 -10.32 17.59 -7.71
CA LYS A 421 -11.00 16.29 -7.57
C LYS A 421 -12.36 16.24 -8.27
N ARG A 422 -12.88 17.38 -8.73
CA ARG A 422 -14.17 17.52 -9.42
C ARG A 422 -15.34 16.97 -8.60
N THR A 423 -15.42 17.35 -7.34
CA THR A 423 -16.38 16.83 -6.36
C THR A 423 -17.73 17.55 -6.37
N ASN A 424 -18.21 18.08 -7.48
CA ASN A 424 -19.50 18.77 -7.61
C ASN A 424 -19.77 19.83 -6.52
N ASP A 425 -18.74 20.67 -6.22
CA ASP A 425 -18.74 21.70 -5.18
C ASP A 425 -18.90 21.18 -3.74
N ASN A 426 -18.86 19.86 -3.53
CA ASN A 426 -18.91 19.28 -2.20
C ASN A 426 -17.55 19.40 -1.49
N ARG A 427 -17.53 20.21 -0.44
CA ARG A 427 -16.33 20.47 0.39
C ARG A 427 -16.30 19.67 1.69
N GLN A 428 -17.40 18.98 2.01
CA GLN A 428 -17.53 18.20 3.23
C GLN A 428 -17.65 16.73 2.87
N LEU A 429 -16.60 15.99 3.10
CA LEU A 429 -16.55 14.56 2.86
C LEU A 429 -16.62 13.84 4.21
N GLN A 430 -17.35 12.74 4.25
CA GLN A 430 -17.51 11.93 5.44
C GLN A 430 -17.36 10.45 5.08
N TRP A 431 -16.74 9.73 5.97
CA TRP A 431 -16.64 8.30 5.88
C TRP A 431 -16.77 7.67 7.26
N ALA A 432 -17.70 6.75 7.39
CA ALA A 432 -17.88 5.96 8.61
C ALA A 432 -17.81 4.47 8.27
N TRP A 433 -17.28 3.68 9.15
CA TRP A 433 -17.21 2.25 8.97
C TRP A 433 -17.25 1.49 10.30
N ILE A 434 -17.70 0.24 10.22
CA ILE A 434 -17.60 -0.74 11.30
C ILE A 434 -17.07 -2.05 10.72
N MET A 435 -16.12 -2.68 11.41
CA MET A 435 -15.38 -3.83 10.91
C MET A 435 -15.25 -4.90 11.98
N LEU A 436 -15.57 -6.13 11.61
CA LEU A 436 -15.24 -7.34 12.35
C LEU A 436 -14.06 -8.03 11.68
N SER A 437 -13.01 -8.30 12.46
CA SER A 437 -11.85 -9.09 12.03
C SER A 437 -11.70 -10.32 12.91
N VAL A 438 -11.54 -11.49 12.29
CA VAL A 438 -11.44 -12.79 12.98
C VAL A 438 -10.34 -13.61 12.33
N SER A 439 -9.25 -13.89 13.06
CA SER A 439 -8.05 -14.53 12.52
C SER A 439 -7.54 -15.70 13.38
N PRO A 440 -8.30 -16.80 13.50
CA PRO A 440 -7.89 -17.95 14.29
C PRO A 440 -6.87 -18.84 13.55
N LYS A 441 -5.96 -19.45 14.31
CA LYS A 441 -5.22 -20.62 13.85
C LYS A 441 -6.11 -21.86 14.01
N LEU A 442 -6.61 -22.39 12.90
CA LEU A 442 -7.53 -23.54 12.90
C LEU A 442 -6.82 -24.85 13.28
N LEU A 443 -5.58 -25.00 12.84
CA LEU A 443 -4.72 -26.12 13.14
C LEU A 443 -3.27 -25.66 13.29
N SER A 444 -2.58 -26.17 14.28
CA SER A 444 -1.12 -26.06 14.40
C SER A 444 -0.58 -27.37 14.99
N THR A 445 0.18 -28.11 14.22
CA THR A 445 0.77 -29.39 14.65
C THR A 445 2.25 -29.42 14.34
N ILE A 446 2.99 -30.10 15.20
CA ILE A 446 4.46 -30.28 15.10
C ILE A 446 4.74 -31.76 15.29
N TRP A 447 5.60 -32.38 14.44
CA TRP A 447 5.99 -33.79 14.53
C TRP A 447 7.43 -34.06 14.07
#